data_be401292a3d861e736dea67509febb12
#
_entry.id   be401292a3d861e736dea67509febb12
#
_cell.length_a   1.000
_cell.length_b   1.000
_cell.length_c   1.000
_cell.angle_alpha   90.00
_cell.angle_beta   90.00
_cell.angle_gamma   90.00
#
_symmetry.space_group_name_H-M   'P 1'
#
loop_
_entity.id
_entity.type
_entity.pdbx_description
1 polymer ?
#
loop_
_entity_poly.entity_id
_entity_poly.type
_entity_poly.pdbx_seq_one_letter_code
_entity_poly.pdbx_strand_id
1 'polypeptide(L)'
;MKIIGHRIGGNIVSDKSSRFGDVFNPATGEVESKIALASIPDVDKAVNAAKKALPVWSETPPIQRARILFKYKQLIEENIDELADLVGREHGKTLADAKGSVVRGLEVVEFACGIPHLLKGEFTEQVGTGVDSFSIRQPVGIAAGITPFNFPAMVPLWMYPIAIACGNTFILKPSERDPSCPIRLTELLEEAGAPAGVLNVVNGDKEAVNAILDHPDISAVSFVGSTPVAKHVYSRGSLSGKRVQALGGAKNHMVIMPDADLDQAVDALMGAAYGSAGERCMAISVAVAVGDVGDKLIEKIAPKVSSLKVGPWDDPEAEMGPIVTKESLDRITTLIGEGEKAGAELVVDGRNLKLQGYENGNFIGGTLFAVSYTHLTLPTNREV
;
A
#
# COMPACT_ATOMS: atom_id res chain seq x y z
N MET A 1 -18.11 20.14 3.66
CA MET A 1 -17.11 19.17 3.20
C MET A 1 -16.50 18.51 4.44
N LYS A 2 -16.40 17.18 4.46
CA LYS A 2 -15.83 16.42 5.58
C LYS A 2 -14.31 16.69 5.68
N ILE A 3 -13.80 16.85 6.90
CA ILE A 3 -12.36 16.97 7.17
C ILE A 3 -11.90 15.68 7.83
N ILE A 4 -10.90 15.04 7.25
CA ILE A 4 -10.24 13.86 7.79
C ILE A 4 -9.05 14.33 8.63
N GLY A 5 -9.12 14.10 9.95
CA GLY A 5 -8.09 14.49 10.91
C GLY A 5 -7.05 13.39 11.12
N HIS A 6 -6.04 13.72 11.92
CA HIS A 6 -5.12 12.72 12.49
C HIS A 6 -5.82 11.90 13.58
N ARG A 7 -5.32 10.70 13.87
CA ARG A 7 -5.76 9.88 15.01
C ARG A 7 -4.60 9.74 15.99
N ILE A 8 -4.63 10.49 17.08
CA ILE A 8 -3.50 10.57 18.01
C ILE A 8 -4.01 10.32 19.45
N GLY A 9 -3.43 9.30 20.10
CA GLY A 9 -3.80 8.97 21.48
C GLY A 9 -5.27 8.63 21.65
N GLY A 10 -5.90 7.99 20.65
CA GLY A 10 -7.35 7.65 20.65
C GLY A 10 -8.29 8.80 20.28
N ASN A 11 -7.77 9.97 19.93
CA ASN A 11 -8.58 11.15 19.62
C ASN A 11 -8.38 11.60 18.16
N ILE A 12 -9.44 12.15 17.56
CA ILE A 12 -9.35 12.85 16.27
C ILE A 12 -8.78 14.23 16.52
N VAL A 13 -7.71 14.57 15.81
CA VAL A 13 -7.05 15.88 15.89
C VAL A 13 -7.09 16.53 14.51
N SER A 14 -7.97 17.51 14.32
CA SER A 14 -8.13 18.25 13.05
C SER A 14 -8.11 19.77 13.23
N ASP A 15 -8.40 20.23 14.45
CA ASP A 15 -8.85 21.62 14.70
C ASP A 15 -7.75 22.68 14.59
N LYS A 16 -6.48 22.27 14.46
CA LYS A 16 -5.33 23.19 14.44
C LYS A 16 -4.42 23.00 13.24
N SER A 17 -4.81 22.18 12.26
CA SER A 17 -4.03 22.10 11.03
C SER A 17 -4.17 23.40 10.24
N SER A 18 -3.05 24.01 9.87
CA SER A 18 -3.01 25.17 8.97
C SER A 18 -2.94 24.74 7.49
N ARG A 19 -2.77 23.44 7.23
CA ARG A 19 -2.56 22.87 5.89
C ARG A 19 -3.53 21.73 5.66
N PHE A 20 -4.15 21.74 4.48
CA PHE A 20 -5.09 20.69 4.04
C PHE A 20 -4.75 20.27 2.63
N GLY A 21 -5.00 18.99 2.33
CA GLY A 21 -5.03 18.44 0.99
C GLY A 21 -6.47 18.09 0.59
N ASP A 22 -6.70 17.90 -0.69
CA ASP A 22 -7.97 17.43 -1.23
C ASP A 22 -7.91 15.91 -1.45
N VAL A 23 -9.01 15.24 -1.09
CA VAL A 23 -9.22 13.81 -1.36
C VAL A 23 -10.27 13.72 -2.45
N PHE A 24 -9.87 13.17 -3.59
CA PHE A 24 -10.68 13.08 -4.79
C PHE A 24 -11.35 11.71 -4.90
N ASN A 25 -12.52 11.69 -5.52
CA ASN A 25 -13.05 10.48 -6.11
C ASN A 25 -12.49 10.34 -7.53
N PRO A 26 -11.65 9.36 -7.83
CA PRO A 26 -11.01 9.24 -9.13
C PRO A 26 -12.00 8.88 -10.25
N ALA A 27 -13.18 8.35 -9.93
CA ALA A 27 -14.21 8.08 -10.92
C ALA A 27 -14.93 9.33 -11.42
N THR A 28 -15.10 10.35 -10.56
CA THR A 28 -15.79 11.60 -10.91
C THR A 28 -14.85 12.78 -11.12
N GLY A 29 -13.63 12.72 -10.58
CA GLY A 29 -12.69 13.83 -10.52
C GLY A 29 -13.06 14.90 -9.49
N GLU A 30 -14.09 14.67 -8.68
CA GLU A 30 -14.57 15.63 -7.67
C GLU A 30 -13.87 15.46 -6.32
N VAL A 31 -13.78 16.57 -5.57
CA VAL A 31 -13.26 16.55 -4.19
C VAL A 31 -14.36 16.10 -3.24
N GLU A 32 -14.20 14.94 -2.61
CA GLU A 32 -15.16 14.43 -1.63
C GLU A 32 -14.87 14.89 -0.19
N SER A 33 -13.59 15.04 0.15
CA SER A 33 -13.20 15.46 1.50
C SER A 33 -11.88 16.23 1.49
N LYS A 34 -11.55 16.83 2.64
CA LYS A 34 -10.23 17.41 2.89
C LYS A 34 -9.51 16.61 3.96
N ILE A 35 -8.20 16.52 3.82
CA ILE A 35 -7.33 15.87 4.79
C ILE A 35 -6.42 16.87 5.46
N ALA A 36 -6.31 16.80 6.79
CA ALA A 36 -5.34 17.60 7.52
C ALA A 36 -3.92 17.10 7.23
N LEU A 37 -3.00 17.99 6.90
CA LEU A 37 -1.59 17.66 6.66
C LEU A 37 -0.78 18.02 7.91
N ALA A 38 -0.15 17.01 8.51
CA ALA A 38 0.58 17.14 9.75
C ALA A 38 1.81 18.05 9.60
N SER A 39 1.96 18.93 10.57
CA SER A 39 3.17 19.68 10.84
C SER A 39 4.13 18.91 11.74
N ILE A 40 5.36 19.40 11.92
CA ILE A 40 6.32 18.84 12.87
C ILE A 40 5.72 18.70 14.28
N PRO A 41 5.04 19.73 14.86
CA PRO A 41 4.37 19.60 16.15
C PRO A 41 3.29 18.51 16.22
N ASP A 42 2.63 18.18 15.13
CA ASP A 42 1.62 17.12 15.12
C ASP A 42 2.27 15.74 15.17
N VAL A 43 3.40 15.57 14.48
CA VAL A 43 4.23 14.36 14.60
C VAL A 43 4.77 14.22 16.03
N ASP A 44 5.26 15.31 16.63
CA ASP A 44 5.72 15.29 18.03
C ASP A 44 4.61 14.89 19.00
N LYS A 45 3.36 15.33 18.79
CA LYS A 45 2.21 14.89 19.60
C LYS A 45 1.97 13.39 19.47
N ALA A 46 2.04 12.84 18.24
CA ALA A 46 1.86 11.42 18.02
C ALA A 46 2.99 10.59 18.67
N VAL A 47 4.24 11.05 18.57
CA VAL A 47 5.38 10.42 19.23
C VAL A 47 5.23 10.47 20.76
N ASN A 48 4.80 11.59 21.32
CA ASN A 48 4.57 11.71 22.75
C ASN A 48 3.44 10.78 23.23
N ALA A 49 2.36 10.61 22.46
CA ALA A 49 1.32 9.65 22.76
C ALA A 49 1.86 8.20 22.73
N ALA A 50 2.63 7.85 21.70
CA ALA A 50 3.27 6.56 21.56
C ALA A 50 4.26 6.28 22.69
N LYS A 51 5.09 7.26 23.05
CA LYS A 51 6.06 7.20 24.15
C LYS A 51 5.39 6.97 25.50
N LYS A 52 4.24 7.60 25.73
CA LYS A 52 3.45 7.42 26.95
C LYS A 52 2.82 6.04 27.05
N ALA A 53 2.39 5.47 25.93
CA ALA A 53 1.77 4.13 25.89
C ALA A 53 2.82 3.00 25.96
N LEU A 54 4.05 3.23 25.48
CA LEU A 54 5.08 2.20 25.30
C LEU A 54 5.40 1.41 26.59
N PRO A 55 5.64 1.99 27.78
CA PRO A 55 6.02 1.21 28.96
C PRO A 55 4.96 0.15 29.31
N VAL A 56 3.70 0.53 29.37
CA VAL A 56 2.61 -0.40 29.72
C VAL A 56 2.43 -1.44 28.62
N TRP A 57 2.51 -1.02 27.34
CA TRP A 57 2.30 -1.93 26.22
C TRP A 57 3.43 -2.95 26.08
N SER A 58 4.68 -2.54 26.24
CA SER A 58 5.85 -3.42 26.14
C SER A 58 5.88 -4.48 27.26
N GLU A 59 5.38 -4.14 28.46
CA GLU A 59 5.26 -5.05 29.60
C GLU A 59 4.00 -5.94 29.55
N THR A 60 3.03 -5.61 28.69
CA THR A 60 1.83 -6.45 28.49
C THR A 60 2.26 -7.81 27.94
N PRO A 61 1.88 -8.93 28.59
CA PRO A 61 2.27 -10.26 28.14
C PRO A 61 1.89 -10.52 26.67
N PRO A 62 2.76 -11.16 25.87
CA PRO A 62 2.51 -11.39 24.43
C PRO A 62 1.14 -12.01 24.13
N ILE A 63 0.69 -12.95 24.97
CA ILE A 63 -0.63 -13.59 24.80
C ILE A 63 -1.80 -12.61 24.97
N GLN A 64 -1.65 -11.60 25.84
CA GLN A 64 -2.69 -10.59 26.02
C GLN A 64 -2.75 -9.64 24.81
N ARG A 65 -1.58 -9.25 24.26
CA ARG A 65 -1.51 -8.49 23.00
C ARG A 65 -2.13 -9.28 21.85
N ALA A 66 -1.85 -10.59 21.76
CA ALA A 66 -2.45 -11.46 20.75
C ALA A 66 -3.97 -11.54 20.85
N ARG A 67 -4.57 -11.55 22.06
CA ARG A 67 -6.04 -11.54 22.24
C ARG A 67 -6.67 -10.30 21.63
N ILE A 68 -6.05 -9.14 21.73
CA ILE A 68 -6.51 -7.91 21.09
C ILE A 68 -6.46 -8.08 19.56
N LEU A 69 -5.38 -8.66 19.02
CA LEU A 69 -5.24 -8.90 17.59
C LEU A 69 -6.25 -9.94 17.07
N PHE A 70 -6.61 -10.98 17.82
CA PHE A 70 -7.69 -11.90 17.47
C PHE A 70 -9.04 -11.17 17.37
N LYS A 71 -9.33 -10.29 18.33
CA LYS A 71 -10.54 -9.47 18.27
C LYS A 71 -10.50 -8.48 17.12
N TYR A 72 -9.35 -7.90 16.85
CA TYR A 72 -9.13 -7.00 15.71
C TYR A 72 -9.36 -7.72 14.37
N LYS A 73 -8.80 -8.93 14.22
CA LYS A 73 -9.06 -9.79 13.05
C LYS A 73 -10.55 -9.97 12.82
N GLN A 74 -11.31 -10.36 13.87
CA GLN A 74 -12.75 -10.53 13.80
C GLN A 74 -13.46 -9.24 13.35
N LEU A 75 -13.08 -8.08 13.91
CA LEU A 75 -13.70 -6.80 13.56
C LEU A 75 -13.41 -6.41 12.10
N ILE A 76 -12.22 -6.71 11.57
CA ILE A 76 -11.93 -6.49 10.14
C ILE A 76 -12.84 -7.39 9.28
N GLU A 77 -12.99 -8.66 9.62
CA GLU A 77 -13.87 -9.61 8.90
C GLU A 77 -15.34 -9.14 8.90
N GLU A 78 -15.83 -8.65 10.01
CA GLU A 78 -17.19 -8.12 10.16
C GLU A 78 -17.42 -6.82 9.38
N ASN A 79 -16.36 -6.04 9.09
CA ASN A 79 -16.42 -4.74 8.42
C ASN A 79 -15.75 -4.74 7.03
N ILE A 80 -15.55 -5.91 6.41
CA ILE A 80 -14.81 -6.03 5.15
C ILE A 80 -15.46 -5.23 4.02
N ASP A 81 -16.79 -5.17 3.97
CA ASP A 81 -17.53 -4.45 2.95
C ASP A 81 -17.40 -2.93 3.12
N GLU A 82 -17.47 -2.43 4.36
CA GLU A 82 -17.21 -1.02 4.67
C GLU A 82 -15.79 -0.61 4.26
N LEU A 83 -14.81 -1.42 4.63
CA LEU A 83 -13.40 -1.15 4.29
C LEU A 83 -13.15 -1.18 2.78
N ALA A 84 -13.77 -2.10 2.05
CA ALA A 84 -13.68 -2.19 0.60
C ALA A 84 -14.35 -0.98 -0.08
N ASP A 85 -15.50 -0.52 0.42
CA ASP A 85 -16.17 0.69 -0.05
C ASP A 85 -15.28 1.94 0.10
N LEU A 86 -14.65 2.12 1.26
CA LEU A 86 -13.71 3.22 1.49
C LEU A 86 -12.54 3.19 0.51
N VAL A 87 -11.97 1.99 0.26
CA VAL A 87 -10.89 1.82 -0.72
C VAL A 87 -11.38 2.13 -2.13
N GLY A 88 -12.54 1.61 -2.52
CA GLY A 88 -13.11 1.84 -3.85
C GLY A 88 -13.33 3.32 -4.15
N ARG A 89 -13.92 4.06 -3.22
CA ARG A 89 -14.21 5.49 -3.36
C ARG A 89 -12.99 6.37 -3.54
N GLU A 90 -11.97 6.18 -2.70
CA GLU A 90 -10.80 7.06 -2.68
C GLU A 90 -9.70 6.62 -3.64
N HIS A 91 -9.56 5.31 -3.89
CA HIS A 91 -8.56 4.76 -4.81
C HIS A 91 -9.11 4.52 -6.22
N GLY A 92 -10.38 4.13 -6.35
CA GLY A 92 -11.00 3.72 -7.62
C GLY A 92 -10.94 2.22 -7.93
N LYS A 93 -10.38 1.37 -7.06
CA LYS A 93 -10.41 -0.08 -7.25
C LYS A 93 -11.83 -0.61 -7.32
N THR A 94 -12.08 -1.61 -8.18
CA THR A 94 -13.34 -2.35 -8.13
C THR A 94 -13.55 -2.96 -6.74
N LEU A 95 -14.80 -3.17 -6.34
CA LEU A 95 -15.11 -3.78 -5.03
C LEU A 95 -14.41 -5.13 -4.83
N ALA A 96 -14.31 -5.95 -5.88
CA ALA A 96 -13.63 -7.24 -5.82
C ALA A 96 -12.14 -7.08 -5.50
N ASP A 97 -11.44 -6.15 -6.16
CA ASP A 97 -10.04 -5.85 -5.90
C ASP A 97 -9.83 -5.23 -4.51
N ALA A 98 -10.74 -4.33 -4.09
CA ALA A 98 -10.70 -3.70 -2.79
C ALA A 98 -10.86 -4.74 -1.66
N LYS A 99 -11.85 -5.63 -1.76
CA LYS A 99 -12.02 -6.76 -0.82
C LYS A 99 -10.80 -7.66 -0.80
N GLY A 100 -10.28 -8.04 -1.96
CA GLY A 100 -9.07 -8.84 -2.07
C GLY A 100 -7.87 -8.19 -1.36
N SER A 101 -7.72 -6.87 -1.46
CA SER A 101 -6.65 -6.15 -0.77
C SER A 101 -6.82 -6.11 0.76
N VAL A 102 -8.07 -6.01 1.26
CA VAL A 102 -8.35 -6.11 2.70
C VAL A 102 -8.05 -7.51 3.21
N VAL A 103 -8.50 -8.56 2.50
CA VAL A 103 -8.22 -9.97 2.86
C VAL A 103 -6.72 -10.24 2.94
N ARG A 104 -5.93 -9.77 1.97
CA ARG A 104 -4.46 -9.93 1.99
C ARG A 104 -3.80 -9.21 3.17
N GLY A 105 -4.34 -8.09 3.61
CA GLY A 105 -3.91 -7.43 4.85
C GLY A 105 -4.31 -8.22 6.10
N LEU A 106 -5.53 -8.75 6.12
CA LEU A 106 -6.07 -9.57 7.20
C LEU A 106 -5.24 -10.84 7.46
N GLU A 107 -4.73 -11.51 6.41
CA GLU A 107 -3.82 -12.66 6.54
C GLU A 107 -2.57 -12.32 7.39
N VAL A 108 -2.07 -11.10 7.29
CA VAL A 108 -0.93 -10.67 8.10
C VAL A 108 -1.34 -10.36 9.54
N VAL A 109 -2.55 -9.84 9.77
CA VAL A 109 -3.10 -9.71 11.13
C VAL A 109 -3.23 -11.11 11.78
N GLU A 110 -3.71 -12.10 11.02
CA GLU A 110 -3.78 -13.49 11.48
C GLU A 110 -2.40 -14.05 11.82
N PHE A 111 -1.40 -13.83 10.95
CA PHE A 111 -0.02 -14.16 11.27
C PHE A 111 0.46 -13.49 12.57
N ALA A 112 0.13 -12.20 12.76
CA ALA A 112 0.53 -11.45 13.95
C ALA A 112 -0.09 -12.01 15.25
N CYS A 113 -1.26 -12.66 15.20
CA CYS A 113 -1.84 -13.38 16.32
C CYS A 113 -0.95 -14.54 16.82
N GLY A 114 -0.11 -15.12 15.94
CA GLY A 114 0.84 -16.18 16.25
C GLY A 114 2.19 -15.69 16.78
N ILE A 115 2.46 -14.40 16.80
CA ILE A 115 3.73 -13.80 17.23
C ILE A 115 4.23 -14.27 18.60
N PRO A 116 3.38 -14.55 19.61
CA PRO A 116 3.85 -15.09 20.89
C PRO A 116 4.73 -16.34 20.75
N HIS A 117 4.49 -17.19 19.74
CA HIS A 117 5.31 -18.38 19.48
C HIS A 117 6.66 -18.05 18.83
N LEU A 118 6.77 -16.90 18.15
CA LEU A 118 8.00 -16.45 17.46
C LEU A 118 8.89 -15.57 18.35
N LEU A 119 8.37 -15.10 19.50
CA LEU A 119 9.14 -14.27 20.44
C LEU A 119 10.06 -15.09 21.35
N LYS A 120 10.11 -16.43 21.18
CA LYS A 120 11.05 -17.29 21.92
C LYS A 120 12.49 -16.88 21.63
N GLY A 121 13.31 -16.85 22.67
CA GLY A 121 14.75 -16.76 22.56
C GLY A 121 15.39 -18.12 22.30
N GLU A 122 16.70 -18.11 22.20
CA GLU A 122 17.55 -19.29 22.03
C GLU A 122 18.40 -19.49 23.27
N PHE A 123 18.74 -20.73 23.58
CA PHE A 123 19.68 -21.12 24.64
C PHE A 123 20.73 -22.05 24.07
N THR A 124 21.97 -21.82 24.41
CA THR A 124 23.10 -22.70 24.08
C THR A 124 23.86 -23.01 25.34
N GLU A 125 23.90 -24.27 25.72
CA GLU A 125 24.69 -24.77 26.82
C GLU A 125 26.17 -24.82 26.44
N GLN A 126 27.04 -24.41 27.33
CA GLN A 126 28.51 -24.49 27.22
C GLN A 126 29.06 -23.90 25.89
N VAL A 127 28.69 -22.69 25.56
CA VAL A 127 29.34 -21.95 24.45
C VAL A 127 30.82 -21.68 24.70
N GLY A 128 31.27 -21.85 25.95
CA GLY A 128 32.63 -21.84 26.44
C GLY A 128 32.69 -22.64 27.72
N THR A 129 33.87 -22.91 28.24
CA THR A 129 34.06 -23.71 29.49
C THR A 129 33.33 -23.03 30.66
N GLY A 130 32.22 -23.62 31.12
CA GLY A 130 31.42 -23.13 32.24
C GLY A 130 30.58 -21.87 31.87
N VAL A 131 30.31 -21.62 30.60
CA VAL A 131 29.53 -20.45 30.12
C VAL A 131 28.36 -20.90 29.27
N ASP A 132 27.16 -20.54 29.69
CA ASP A 132 25.92 -20.69 28.86
C ASP A 132 25.55 -19.34 28.24
N SER A 133 24.86 -19.38 27.10
CA SER A 133 24.36 -18.20 26.39
C SER A 133 22.86 -18.30 26.11
N PHE A 134 22.15 -17.20 26.26
CA PHE A 134 20.74 -17.13 25.86
C PHE A 134 20.42 -15.79 25.23
N SER A 135 19.38 -15.76 24.40
CA SER A 135 18.84 -14.56 23.79
C SER A 135 17.42 -14.24 24.27
N ILE A 136 17.10 -12.96 24.35
CA ILE A 136 15.77 -12.46 24.67
C ILE A 136 15.36 -11.50 23.56
N ARG A 137 14.12 -11.63 23.06
CA ARG A 137 13.54 -10.69 22.09
C ARG A 137 12.78 -9.61 22.83
N GLN A 138 13.14 -8.35 22.59
CA GLN A 138 12.53 -7.17 23.20
C GLN A 138 12.05 -6.19 22.11
N PRO A 139 10.99 -5.38 22.39
CA PRO A 139 10.58 -4.33 21.48
C PRO A 139 11.69 -3.30 21.27
N VAL A 140 11.77 -2.74 20.07
CA VAL A 140 12.75 -1.68 19.74
C VAL A 140 12.30 -0.30 20.20
N GLY A 141 11.03 -0.15 20.59
CA GLY A 141 10.46 1.11 21.05
C GLY A 141 9.34 1.63 20.14
N ILE A 142 9.45 2.86 19.67
CA ILE A 142 8.48 3.46 18.73
C ILE A 142 8.92 3.13 17.31
N ALA A 143 8.06 2.46 16.56
CA ALA A 143 8.26 2.23 15.14
C ALA A 143 7.31 3.11 14.32
N ALA A 144 7.65 3.38 13.07
CA ALA A 144 6.80 4.12 12.14
C ALA A 144 6.65 3.38 10.81
N GLY A 145 5.51 3.62 10.15
CA GLY A 145 5.21 3.13 8.80
C GLY A 145 4.74 4.25 7.90
N ILE A 146 5.30 4.31 6.71
CA ILE A 146 4.92 5.26 5.66
C ILE A 146 4.42 4.43 4.49
N THR A 147 3.13 4.55 4.15
CA THR A 147 2.46 3.65 3.21
C THR A 147 1.97 4.37 1.96
N PRO A 148 1.95 3.70 0.80
CA PRO A 148 1.52 4.25 -0.48
C PRO A 148 0.00 4.23 -0.63
N PHE A 149 -0.49 4.86 -1.70
CA PHE A 149 -1.91 4.92 -2.03
C PHE A 149 -2.47 3.60 -2.57
N ASN A 150 -1.64 2.80 -3.25
CA ASN A 150 -2.15 1.68 -4.06
C ASN A 150 -2.73 0.51 -3.25
N PHE A 151 -2.45 0.45 -1.94
CA PHE A 151 -3.01 -0.54 -1.02
C PHE A 151 -3.24 0.08 0.38
N PRO A 152 -4.26 0.95 0.53
CA PRO A 152 -4.49 1.68 1.78
C PRO A 152 -4.92 0.80 2.95
N ALA A 153 -5.40 -0.43 2.70
CA ALA A 153 -5.66 -1.43 3.73
C ALA A 153 -4.46 -2.36 3.93
N MET A 154 -4.00 -3.00 2.85
CA MET A 154 -3.04 -4.10 2.89
C MET A 154 -1.68 -3.67 3.46
N VAL A 155 -1.10 -2.59 2.95
CA VAL A 155 0.26 -2.19 3.33
C VAL A 155 0.35 -1.70 4.79
N PRO A 156 -0.57 -0.88 5.31
CA PRO A 156 -0.63 -0.60 6.74
C PRO A 156 -0.72 -1.87 7.60
N LEU A 157 -1.59 -2.83 7.21
CA LEU A 157 -1.76 -4.10 7.92
C LEU A 157 -0.53 -5.01 7.84
N TRP A 158 0.40 -4.79 6.93
CA TRP A 158 1.68 -5.49 6.93
C TRP A 158 2.66 -4.98 7.98
N MET A 159 2.49 -3.74 8.44
CA MET A 159 3.47 -3.05 9.27
C MET A 159 3.09 -3.07 10.75
N TYR A 160 2.02 -2.33 11.13
CA TYR A 160 1.73 -2.12 12.54
C TYR A 160 1.25 -3.36 13.31
N PRO A 161 0.49 -4.32 12.76
CA PRO A 161 0.06 -5.48 13.55
C PRO A 161 1.23 -6.30 14.08
N ILE A 162 2.25 -6.52 13.25
CA ILE A 162 3.47 -7.23 13.64
C ILE A 162 4.25 -6.42 14.70
N ALA A 163 4.40 -5.12 14.47
CA ALA A 163 5.14 -4.24 15.38
C ALA A 163 4.49 -4.20 16.77
N ILE A 164 3.16 -4.01 16.85
CA ILE A 164 2.44 -3.95 18.11
C ILE A 164 2.37 -5.32 18.81
N ALA A 165 2.24 -6.42 18.05
CA ALA A 165 2.33 -7.78 18.60
C ALA A 165 3.67 -8.02 19.30
N CYS A 166 4.77 -7.47 18.77
CA CYS A 166 6.10 -7.52 19.37
C CYS A 166 6.29 -6.56 20.57
N GLY A 167 5.26 -5.77 20.93
CA GLY A 167 5.31 -4.85 22.07
C GLY A 167 5.79 -3.44 21.75
N ASN A 168 5.96 -3.10 20.48
CA ASN A 168 6.25 -1.73 20.06
C ASN A 168 4.98 -0.88 20.02
N THR A 169 5.13 0.45 20.12
CA THR A 169 4.09 1.39 19.69
C THR A 169 4.37 1.84 18.26
N PHE A 170 3.35 2.33 17.56
CA PHE A 170 3.46 2.56 16.14
C PHE A 170 2.86 3.91 15.71
N ILE A 171 3.52 4.56 14.76
CA ILE A 171 3.06 5.77 14.07
C ILE A 171 2.88 5.43 12.60
N LEU A 172 1.66 5.49 12.10
CA LEU A 172 1.32 5.29 10.71
C LEU A 172 1.14 6.63 10.00
N LYS A 173 1.87 6.83 8.90
CA LYS A 173 1.58 7.88 7.92
C LYS A 173 1.03 7.23 6.66
N PRO A 174 -0.30 7.15 6.48
CA PRO A 174 -0.89 6.64 5.26
C PRO A 174 -0.74 7.62 4.10
N SER A 175 -1.12 7.20 2.91
CA SER A 175 -1.26 8.11 1.77
C SER A 175 -2.29 9.20 2.07
N GLU A 176 -2.00 10.40 1.65
CA GLU A 176 -2.92 11.54 1.73
C GLU A 176 -4.03 11.48 0.66
N ARG A 177 -3.93 10.56 -0.30
CA ARG A 177 -4.90 10.40 -1.40
C ARG A 177 -6.12 9.58 -0.98
N ASP A 178 -5.92 8.58 -0.11
CA ASP A 178 -6.91 7.60 0.30
C ASP A 178 -6.83 7.23 1.80
N PRO A 179 -7.02 8.24 2.67
CA PRO A 179 -6.76 8.12 4.10
C PRO A 179 -7.88 7.45 4.90
N SER A 180 -9.10 7.34 4.38
CA SER A 180 -10.27 6.94 5.18
C SER A 180 -10.18 5.48 5.64
N CYS A 181 -9.72 4.56 4.78
CA CYS A 181 -9.57 3.16 5.15
C CYS A 181 -8.53 2.94 6.28
N PRO A 182 -7.30 3.50 6.24
CA PRO A 182 -6.36 3.42 7.36
C PRO A 182 -6.88 4.01 8.67
N ILE A 183 -7.64 5.09 8.62
CA ILE A 183 -8.29 5.68 9.81
C ILE A 183 -9.31 4.69 10.40
N ARG A 184 -10.19 4.13 9.56
CA ARG A 184 -11.19 3.14 10.02
C ARG A 184 -10.54 1.89 10.60
N LEU A 185 -9.48 1.38 9.99
CA LEU A 185 -8.69 0.26 10.53
C LEU A 185 -8.13 0.57 11.92
N THR A 186 -7.71 1.82 12.16
CA THR A 186 -7.23 2.24 13.48
C THR A 186 -8.35 2.26 14.51
N GLU A 187 -9.55 2.73 14.12
CA GLU A 187 -10.74 2.70 14.98
C GLU A 187 -11.12 1.27 15.37
N LEU A 188 -11.11 0.33 14.41
CA LEU A 188 -11.38 -1.08 14.69
C LEU A 188 -10.34 -1.69 15.65
N LEU A 189 -9.07 -1.27 15.58
CA LEU A 189 -8.05 -1.71 16.52
C LEU A 189 -8.31 -1.19 17.94
N GLU A 190 -8.76 0.05 18.07
CA GLU A 190 -9.17 0.63 19.37
C GLU A 190 -10.44 -0.08 19.91
N GLU A 191 -11.43 -0.36 19.05
CA GLU A 191 -12.61 -1.16 19.38
C GLU A 191 -12.24 -2.58 19.85
N ALA A 192 -11.16 -3.15 19.30
CA ALA A 192 -10.60 -4.43 19.74
C ALA A 192 -9.96 -4.39 21.14
N GLY A 193 -9.75 -3.18 21.68
CA GLY A 193 -9.21 -2.97 23.02
C GLY A 193 -7.72 -2.57 23.04
N ALA A 194 -7.12 -2.15 21.93
CA ALA A 194 -5.78 -1.61 21.95
C ALA A 194 -5.76 -0.30 22.76
N PRO A 195 -4.81 -0.13 23.70
CA PRO A 195 -4.72 1.10 24.48
C PRO A 195 -4.43 2.33 23.59
N ALA A 196 -4.99 3.47 23.98
CA ALA A 196 -4.73 4.75 23.33
C ALA A 196 -3.23 5.04 23.22
N GLY A 197 -2.75 5.40 22.04
CA GLY A 197 -1.34 5.68 21.77
C GLY A 197 -0.50 4.47 21.33
N VAL A 198 -1.02 3.25 21.38
CA VAL A 198 -0.33 2.07 20.82
C VAL A 198 -0.21 2.19 19.30
N LEU A 199 -1.27 2.63 18.62
CA LEU A 199 -1.26 3.04 17.23
C LEU A 199 -1.69 4.51 17.13
N ASN A 200 -0.94 5.29 16.36
CA ASN A 200 -1.27 6.68 16.05
C ASN A 200 -1.21 6.89 14.53
N VAL A 201 -2.13 7.66 13.98
CA VAL A 201 -2.13 8.01 12.56
C VAL A 201 -1.89 9.50 12.38
N VAL A 202 -0.86 9.85 11.62
CA VAL A 202 -0.57 11.21 11.19
C VAL A 202 -0.69 11.28 9.67
N ASN A 203 -1.73 11.94 9.20
CA ASN A 203 -1.87 12.20 7.77
C ASN A 203 -0.90 13.31 7.36
N GLY A 204 -0.36 13.26 6.16
CA GLY A 204 0.57 14.30 5.73
C GLY A 204 1.37 13.95 4.50
N ASP A 205 2.09 14.95 4.04
CA ASP A 205 2.97 14.93 2.89
C ASP A 205 4.46 14.77 3.28
N LYS A 206 5.34 15.30 2.45
CA LYS A 206 6.80 15.29 2.65
C LYS A 206 7.24 15.88 4.00
N GLU A 207 6.50 16.89 4.55
CA GLU A 207 6.84 17.48 5.84
C GLU A 207 6.68 16.48 6.98
N ALA A 208 5.55 15.77 7.02
CA ALA A 208 5.31 14.71 8.01
C ALA A 208 6.30 13.55 7.86
N VAL A 209 6.63 13.15 6.62
CA VAL A 209 7.64 12.11 6.35
C VAL A 209 8.99 12.53 6.94
N ASN A 210 9.46 13.74 6.64
CA ASN A 210 10.75 14.22 7.16
C ASN A 210 10.75 14.33 8.69
N ALA A 211 9.66 14.81 9.30
CA ALA A 211 9.53 14.87 10.74
C ALA A 211 9.64 13.48 11.40
N ILE A 212 9.03 12.45 10.81
CA ILE A 212 9.16 11.06 11.27
C ILE A 212 10.60 10.57 11.15
N LEU A 213 11.27 10.85 10.03
CA LEU A 213 12.64 10.39 9.78
C LEU A 213 13.66 11.06 10.69
N ASP A 214 13.43 12.31 11.08
CA ASP A 214 14.34 13.07 11.92
C ASP A 214 14.09 12.88 13.42
N HIS A 215 12.87 12.43 13.82
CA HIS A 215 12.49 12.40 15.23
C HIS A 215 13.35 11.41 16.03
N PRO A 216 14.04 11.84 17.11
CA PRO A 216 15.02 11.00 17.81
C PRO A 216 14.40 9.80 18.53
N ASP A 217 13.15 9.88 18.99
CA ASP A 217 12.48 8.81 19.73
C ASP A 217 11.88 7.72 18.82
N ILE A 218 11.89 7.87 17.49
CA ILE A 218 11.48 6.83 16.55
C ILE A 218 12.69 5.95 16.23
N SER A 219 12.61 4.67 16.59
CA SER A 219 13.72 3.70 16.49
C SER A 219 13.77 2.96 15.15
N ALA A 220 12.61 2.79 14.49
CA ALA A 220 12.51 2.03 13.24
C ALA A 220 11.49 2.64 12.31
N VAL A 221 11.75 2.56 10.99
CA VAL A 221 10.84 3.02 9.93
C VAL A 221 10.71 1.94 8.87
N SER A 222 9.47 1.64 8.48
CA SER A 222 9.13 0.84 7.32
C SER A 222 8.45 1.72 6.28
N PHE A 223 8.86 1.60 5.03
CA PHE A 223 8.39 2.40 3.91
C PHE A 223 8.07 1.53 2.70
N VAL A 224 6.96 1.81 2.06
CA VAL A 224 6.65 1.33 0.70
C VAL A 224 6.25 2.54 -0.14
N GLY A 225 6.81 2.67 -1.34
CA GLY A 225 6.48 3.76 -2.26
C GLY A 225 7.40 3.82 -3.47
N SER A 226 7.50 4.98 -4.11
CA SER A 226 8.34 5.15 -5.30
C SER A 226 9.84 5.05 -4.98
N THR A 227 10.64 4.58 -5.94
CA THR A 227 12.09 4.40 -5.77
C THR A 227 12.84 5.67 -5.34
N PRO A 228 12.54 6.88 -5.88
CA PRO A 228 13.20 8.10 -5.40
C PRO A 228 12.91 8.40 -3.93
N VAL A 229 11.65 8.18 -3.50
CA VAL A 229 11.26 8.38 -2.09
C VAL A 229 11.85 7.29 -1.20
N ALA A 230 11.90 6.03 -1.64
CA ALA A 230 12.57 4.94 -0.91
C ALA A 230 14.05 5.26 -0.63
N LYS A 231 14.77 5.78 -1.62
CA LYS A 231 16.16 6.24 -1.45
C LYS A 231 16.27 7.37 -0.42
N HIS A 232 15.36 8.35 -0.47
CA HIS A 232 15.31 9.45 0.49
C HIS A 232 15.06 8.94 1.91
N VAL A 233 14.05 8.09 2.10
CA VAL A 233 13.69 7.51 3.40
C VAL A 233 14.84 6.68 3.97
N TYR A 234 15.45 5.82 3.13
CA TYR A 234 16.58 5.00 3.55
C TYR A 234 17.77 5.88 4.00
N SER A 235 18.18 6.83 3.15
CA SER A 235 19.34 7.67 3.46
C SER A 235 19.10 8.52 4.71
N ARG A 236 17.97 9.22 4.80
CA ARG A 236 17.68 10.13 5.91
C ARG A 236 17.44 9.38 7.24
N GLY A 237 16.67 8.29 7.18
CA GLY A 237 16.40 7.48 8.38
C GLY A 237 17.66 6.80 8.91
N SER A 238 18.52 6.28 8.03
CA SER A 238 19.78 5.66 8.43
C SER A 238 20.76 6.68 9.04
N LEU A 239 20.84 7.89 8.46
CA LEU A 239 21.63 8.99 9.04
C LEU A 239 21.15 9.38 10.44
N SER A 240 19.87 9.24 10.73
CA SER A 240 19.27 9.47 12.05
C SER A 240 19.39 8.25 12.98
N GLY A 241 20.15 7.21 12.61
CA GLY A 241 20.40 6.02 13.42
C GLY A 241 19.23 5.04 13.53
N LYS A 242 18.21 5.16 12.69
CA LYS A 242 17.03 4.29 12.70
C LYS A 242 17.28 2.97 11.98
N ARG A 243 16.56 1.92 12.38
CA ARG A 243 16.41 0.72 11.54
C ARG A 243 15.45 1.06 10.41
N VAL A 244 15.88 0.92 9.15
CA VAL A 244 15.09 1.31 8.00
C VAL A 244 14.87 0.13 7.06
N GLN A 245 13.60 -0.12 6.73
CA GLN A 245 13.20 -0.95 5.60
C GLN A 245 12.50 -0.03 4.59
N ALA A 246 13.07 0.13 3.40
CA ALA A 246 12.52 0.98 2.36
C ALA A 246 12.35 0.18 1.07
N LEU A 247 11.10 -0.07 0.70
CA LEU A 247 10.72 -0.83 -0.50
C LEU A 247 10.29 0.15 -1.59
N GLY A 248 10.97 0.08 -2.73
CA GLY A 248 10.75 0.94 -3.88
C GLY A 248 9.89 0.32 -4.97
N GLY A 249 9.84 0.99 -6.13
CA GLY A 249 9.13 0.52 -7.31
C GLY A 249 9.75 -0.73 -7.92
N ALA A 250 8.95 -1.43 -8.72
CA ALA A 250 9.33 -2.65 -9.40
C ALA A 250 8.97 -2.60 -10.89
N LYS A 251 9.63 -3.44 -11.68
CA LYS A 251 9.32 -3.76 -13.08
C LYS A 251 9.25 -5.27 -13.22
N ASN A 252 8.05 -5.83 -13.03
CA ASN A 252 7.89 -7.27 -13.01
C ASN A 252 7.74 -7.82 -14.44
N HIS A 253 8.35 -8.96 -14.66
CA HIS A 253 8.36 -9.67 -15.93
C HIS A 253 7.69 -11.04 -15.74
N MET A 254 6.86 -11.46 -16.69
CA MET A 254 6.39 -12.83 -16.84
C MET A 254 7.10 -13.45 -18.02
N VAL A 255 7.82 -14.53 -17.79
CA VAL A 255 8.48 -15.30 -18.86
C VAL A 255 7.54 -16.43 -19.27
N ILE A 256 7.19 -16.48 -20.56
CA ILE A 256 6.26 -17.46 -21.14
C ILE A 256 7.05 -18.37 -22.05
N MET A 257 7.18 -19.64 -21.64
CA MET A 257 7.93 -20.67 -22.35
C MET A 257 7.12 -21.26 -23.52
N PRO A 258 7.77 -21.88 -24.52
CA PRO A 258 7.08 -22.44 -25.69
C PRO A 258 6.03 -23.51 -25.38
N ASP A 259 6.19 -24.24 -24.27
CA ASP A 259 5.30 -25.29 -23.79
C ASP A 259 4.28 -24.82 -22.73
N ALA A 260 4.18 -23.49 -22.47
CA ALA A 260 3.22 -22.95 -21.54
C ALA A 260 1.77 -23.12 -22.04
N ASP A 261 0.84 -23.31 -21.12
CA ASP A 261 -0.58 -23.16 -21.39
C ASP A 261 -0.90 -21.68 -21.63
N LEU A 262 -1.09 -21.32 -22.89
CA LEU A 262 -1.31 -19.92 -23.29
C LEU A 262 -2.64 -19.35 -22.79
N ASP A 263 -3.67 -20.16 -22.59
CA ASP A 263 -4.96 -19.68 -22.09
C ASP A 263 -4.82 -19.29 -20.61
N GLN A 264 -4.16 -20.12 -19.80
CA GLN A 264 -3.84 -19.78 -18.42
C GLN A 264 -2.88 -18.58 -18.32
N ALA A 265 -1.87 -18.50 -19.19
CA ALA A 265 -0.94 -17.38 -19.22
C ALA A 265 -1.63 -16.05 -19.55
N VAL A 266 -2.56 -16.05 -20.50
CA VAL A 266 -3.35 -14.88 -20.87
C VAL A 266 -4.27 -14.44 -19.72
N ASP A 267 -4.98 -15.37 -19.08
CA ASP A 267 -5.86 -15.04 -17.94
C ASP A 267 -5.05 -14.48 -16.75
N ALA A 268 -3.90 -15.08 -16.47
CA ALA A 268 -2.99 -14.56 -15.45
C ALA A 268 -2.45 -13.15 -15.80
N LEU A 269 -2.10 -12.90 -17.08
CA LEU A 269 -1.66 -11.58 -17.54
C LEU A 269 -2.76 -10.54 -17.43
N MET A 270 -4.01 -10.86 -17.83
CA MET A 270 -5.14 -9.94 -17.70
C MET A 270 -5.29 -9.45 -16.26
N GLY A 271 -5.34 -10.36 -15.30
CA GLY A 271 -5.44 -10.01 -13.88
C GLY A 271 -4.21 -9.28 -13.33
N ALA A 272 -3.00 -9.72 -13.72
CA ALA A 272 -1.76 -9.20 -13.16
C ALA A 272 -1.29 -7.89 -13.80
N ALA A 273 -1.59 -7.64 -15.07
CA ALA A 273 -1.17 -6.42 -15.78
C ALA A 273 -2.19 -5.29 -15.66
N TYR A 274 -3.49 -5.60 -15.81
CA TYR A 274 -4.55 -4.59 -15.88
C TYR A 274 -5.34 -4.44 -14.58
N GLY A 275 -5.37 -5.45 -13.72
CA GLY A 275 -6.03 -5.35 -12.42
C GLY A 275 -5.57 -4.13 -11.63
N SER A 276 -6.52 -3.41 -11.01
CA SER A 276 -6.29 -2.12 -10.33
C SER A 276 -5.57 -1.09 -11.23
N ALA A 277 -5.92 -1.05 -12.52
CA ALA A 277 -5.33 -0.16 -13.53
C ALA A 277 -3.78 -0.22 -13.60
N GLY A 278 -3.20 -1.38 -13.25
CA GLY A 278 -1.75 -1.59 -13.20
C GLY A 278 -1.04 -0.94 -12.01
N GLU A 279 -1.76 -0.35 -11.06
CA GLU A 279 -1.20 0.37 -9.91
C GLU A 279 -0.80 -0.56 -8.75
N ARG A 280 -0.57 -1.84 -9.02
CA ARG A 280 -0.04 -2.80 -8.04
C ARG A 280 1.49 -2.86 -8.11
N CYS A 281 2.14 -2.95 -6.96
CA CYS A 281 3.61 -3.16 -6.88
C CYS A 281 4.06 -4.45 -7.59
N MET A 282 3.22 -5.48 -7.60
CA MET A 282 3.48 -6.78 -8.23
C MET A 282 2.84 -6.92 -9.63
N ALA A 283 2.26 -5.84 -10.19
CA ALA A 283 1.67 -5.93 -11.52
C ALA A 283 2.72 -6.27 -12.58
N ILE A 284 2.36 -7.16 -13.51
CA ILE A 284 3.22 -7.57 -14.62
C ILE A 284 3.17 -6.50 -15.72
N SER A 285 4.28 -5.84 -15.96
CA SER A 285 4.38 -4.81 -17.00
C SER A 285 5.02 -5.31 -18.30
N VAL A 286 5.68 -6.47 -18.24
CA VAL A 286 6.35 -7.06 -19.39
C VAL A 286 6.05 -8.55 -19.44
N ALA A 287 5.54 -9.03 -20.57
CA ALA A 287 5.52 -10.43 -20.91
C ALA A 287 6.68 -10.75 -21.87
N VAL A 288 7.56 -11.66 -21.48
CA VAL A 288 8.70 -12.12 -22.28
C VAL A 288 8.32 -13.44 -22.91
N ALA A 289 7.92 -13.42 -24.17
CA ALA A 289 7.60 -14.62 -24.93
C ALA A 289 8.87 -15.26 -25.47
N VAL A 290 9.12 -16.52 -25.13
CA VAL A 290 10.32 -17.26 -25.56
C VAL A 290 10.02 -18.03 -26.84
N GLY A 291 10.90 -17.93 -27.82
CA GLY A 291 10.73 -18.60 -29.12
C GLY A 291 9.63 -17.97 -29.97
N ASP A 292 8.72 -18.79 -30.47
CA ASP A 292 7.68 -18.43 -31.44
C ASP A 292 6.27 -18.20 -30.82
N VAL A 293 6.19 -18.13 -29.47
CA VAL A 293 4.87 -17.99 -28.80
C VAL A 293 4.33 -16.58 -28.78
N GLY A 294 5.13 -15.57 -29.16
CA GLY A 294 4.77 -14.15 -29.07
C GLY A 294 3.52 -13.78 -29.85
N ASP A 295 3.47 -14.17 -31.14
CA ASP A 295 2.34 -13.83 -32.01
C ASP A 295 1.04 -14.50 -31.51
N LYS A 296 1.13 -15.78 -31.11
CA LYS A 296 -0.01 -16.52 -30.54
C LYS A 296 -0.51 -15.91 -29.23
N LEU A 297 0.43 -15.40 -28.41
CA LEU A 297 0.08 -14.70 -27.17
C LEU A 297 -0.67 -13.40 -27.47
N ILE A 298 -0.17 -12.60 -28.44
CA ILE A 298 -0.81 -11.35 -28.87
C ILE A 298 -2.20 -11.63 -29.44
N GLU A 299 -2.35 -12.62 -30.32
CA GLU A 299 -3.62 -13.02 -30.90
C GLU A 299 -4.69 -13.33 -29.83
N LYS A 300 -4.28 -14.00 -28.73
CA LYS A 300 -5.18 -14.36 -27.64
C LYS A 300 -5.48 -13.22 -26.67
N ILE A 301 -4.49 -12.39 -26.34
CA ILE A 301 -4.64 -11.36 -25.30
C ILE A 301 -5.26 -10.06 -25.84
N ALA A 302 -4.96 -9.65 -27.08
CA ALA A 302 -5.44 -8.39 -27.63
C ALA A 302 -6.97 -8.23 -27.63
N PRO A 303 -7.76 -9.25 -28.00
CA PRO A 303 -9.22 -9.17 -27.89
C PRO A 303 -9.69 -8.96 -26.45
N LYS A 304 -9.07 -9.63 -25.46
CA LYS A 304 -9.44 -9.48 -24.04
C LYS A 304 -9.09 -8.08 -23.52
N VAL A 305 -7.95 -7.54 -23.89
CA VAL A 305 -7.56 -6.17 -23.53
C VAL A 305 -8.51 -5.15 -24.14
N SER A 306 -8.89 -5.33 -25.41
CA SER A 306 -9.83 -4.44 -26.11
C SER A 306 -11.25 -4.48 -25.54
N SER A 307 -11.67 -5.63 -24.99
CA SER A 307 -12.99 -5.83 -24.41
C SER A 307 -13.06 -5.62 -22.90
N LEU A 308 -11.95 -5.22 -22.27
CA LEU A 308 -11.86 -5.01 -20.83
C LEU A 308 -12.91 -3.99 -20.37
N LYS A 309 -13.75 -4.40 -19.43
CA LYS A 309 -14.80 -3.54 -18.88
C LYS A 309 -14.21 -2.58 -17.86
N VAL A 310 -14.10 -1.32 -18.22
CA VAL A 310 -13.62 -0.26 -17.36
C VAL A 310 -14.82 0.50 -16.81
N GLY A 311 -14.87 0.69 -15.49
CA GLY A 311 -16.00 1.34 -14.84
C GLY A 311 -15.67 1.84 -13.42
N PRO A 312 -16.62 2.53 -12.76
CA PRO A 312 -16.45 2.98 -11.39
C PRO A 312 -16.39 1.80 -10.42
N TRP A 313 -15.93 2.06 -9.21
CA TRP A 313 -15.68 1.05 -8.17
C TRP A 313 -16.93 0.25 -7.76
N ASP A 314 -18.11 0.84 -7.87
CA ASP A 314 -19.41 0.26 -7.49
C ASP A 314 -20.16 -0.39 -8.66
N ASP A 315 -19.59 -0.39 -9.86
CA ASP A 315 -20.11 -1.16 -10.99
C ASP A 315 -19.71 -2.63 -10.84
N PRO A 316 -20.66 -3.56 -10.64
CA PRO A 316 -20.36 -4.98 -10.48
C PRO A 316 -19.78 -5.64 -11.74
N GLU A 317 -19.94 -5.02 -12.90
CA GLU A 317 -19.42 -5.51 -14.18
C GLU A 317 -18.02 -4.97 -14.50
N ALA A 318 -17.52 -3.98 -13.74
CA ALA A 318 -16.21 -3.41 -13.96
C ALA A 318 -15.10 -4.40 -13.58
N GLU A 319 -14.16 -4.60 -14.50
CA GLU A 319 -12.94 -5.39 -14.32
C GLU A 319 -11.73 -4.52 -13.98
N MET A 320 -11.79 -3.24 -14.34
CA MET A 320 -10.75 -2.25 -14.05
C MET A 320 -11.38 -0.91 -13.70
N GLY A 321 -10.86 -0.27 -12.64
CA GLY A 321 -11.25 1.06 -12.21
C GLY A 321 -10.43 2.19 -12.85
N PRO A 322 -10.65 3.46 -12.43
CA PRO A 322 -9.87 4.62 -12.89
C PRO A 322 -8.46 4.62 -12.30
N ILE A 323 -7.60 5.47 -12.86
CA ILE A 323 -6.31 5.86 -12.30
C ILE A 323 -6.54 6.80 -11.11
N VAL A 324 -5.77 6.64 -10.04
CA VAL A 324 -5.99 7.37 -8.77
C VAL A 324 -5.90 8.89 -8.91
N THR A 325 -5.04 9.43 -9.77
CA THR A 325 -4.93 10.88 -9.99
C THR A 325 -4.89 11.27 -11.46
N LYS A 326 -5.32 12.49 -11.73
CA LYS A 326 -5.27 13.09 -13.07
C LYS A 326 -3.82 13.21 -13.59
N GLU A 327 -2.89 13.56 -12.71
CA GLU A 327 -1.47 13.68 -13.06
C GLU A 327 -0.89 12.32 -13.50
N SER A 328 -1.27 11.24 -12.83
CA SER A 328 -0.86 9.89 -13.22
C SER A 328 -1.48 9.47 -14.56
N LEU A 329 -2.76 9.78 -14.80
CA LEU A 329 -3.42 9.54 -16.09
C LEU A 329 -2.71 10.28 -17.23
N ASP A 330 -2.42 11.58 -17.05
CA ASP A 330 -1.75 12.41 -18.06
C ASP A 330 -0.33 11.90 -18.36
N ARG A 331 0.38 11.46 -17.33
CA ARG A 331 1.70 10.83 -17.47
C ARG A 331 1.63 9.50 -18.23
N ILE A 332 0.69 8.63 -17.90
CA ILE A 332 0.49 7.35 -18.60
C ILE A 332 0.16 7.60 -20.07
N THR A 333 -0.74 8.51 -20.37
CA THR A 333 -1.10 8.90 -21.73
C THR A 333 0.11 9.41 -22.52
N THR A 334 0.98 10.22 -21.88
CA THR A 334 2.22 10.72 -22.47
C THR A 334 3.18 9.57 -22.77
N LEU A 335 3.39 8.65 -21.83
CA LEU A 335 4.28 7.49 -21.98
C LEU A 335 3.82 6.55 -23.11
N ILE A 336 2.50 6.36 -23.28
CA ILE A 336 1.97 5.59 -24.42
C ILE A 336 2.38 6.25 -25.73
N GLY A 337 2.23 7.58 -25.87
CA GLY A 337 2.64 8.30 -27.06
C GLY A 337 4.16 8.31 -27.28
N GLU A 338 4.97 8.27 -26.22
CA GLU A 338 6.43 8.14 -26.33
C GLU A 338 6.82 6.74 -26.81
N GLY A 339 6.12 5.68 -26.36
CA GLY A 339 6.32 4.31 -26.82
C GLY A 339 6.10 4.16 -28.33
N GLU A 340 5.03 4.74 -28.87
CA GLU A 340 4.77 4.78 -30.32
C GLU A 340 5.89 5.51 -31.07
N LYS A 341 6.29 6.71 -30.60
CA LYS A 341 7.38 7.49 -31.21
C LYS A 341 8.72 6.76 -31.19
N ALA A 342 8.94 5.92 -30.18
CA ALA A 342 10.12 5.09 -30.05
C ALA A 342 10.10 3.86 -30.97
N GLY A 343 9.00 3.62 -31.71
CA GLY A 343 8.86 2.54 -32.69
C GLY A 343 8.25 1.26 -32.12
N ALA A 344 7.63 1.29 -30.94
CA ALA A 344 6.84 0.18 -30.45
C ALA A 344 5.52 0.05 -31.24
N GLU A 345 5.13 -1.17 -31.60
CA GLU A 345 3.86 -1.44 -32.25
C GLU A 345 2.74 -1.37 -31.21
N LEU A 346 1.80 -0.44 -31.39
CA LEU A 346 0.64 -0.28 -30.54
C LEU A 346 -0.47 -1.23 -31.00
N VAL A 347 -0.62 -2.37 -30.34
CA VAL A 347 -1.60 -3.40 -30.68
C VAL A 347 -3.01 -3.03 -30.19
N VAL A 348 -3.10 -2.50 -28.97
CA VAL A 348 -4.35 -1.98 -28.39
C VAL A 348 -4.07 -0.62 -27.76
N ASP A 349 -4.90 0.36 -28.08
CA ASP A 349 -4.81 1.73 -27.57
C ASP A 349 -5.98 2.05 -26.63
N GLY A 350 -5.68 2.15 -25.34
CA GLY A 350 -6.66 2.48 -24.30
C GLY A 350 -6.96 3.96 -24.12
N ARG A 351 -6.23 4.89 -24.78
CA ARG A 351 -6.37 6.36 -24.60
C ARG A 351 -7.72 6.92 -25.03
N ASN A 352 -8.44 6.22 -25.91
CA ASN A 352 -9.68 6.71 -26.51
C ASN A 352 -10.95 6.30 -25.72
N LEU A 353 -10.78 5.67 -24.57
CA LEU A 353 -11.91 5.29 -23.72
C LEU A 353 -12.67 6.53 -23.25
N LYS A 354 -14.01 6.48 -23.41
CA LYS A 354 -14.93 7.48 -22.86
C LYS A 354 -16.07 6.77 -22.17
N LEU A 355 -16.30 7.12 -20.92
CA LEU A 355 -17.41 6.61 -20.12
C LEU A 355 -18.46 7.70 -19.97
N GLN A 356 -19.68 7.42 -20.43
CA GLN A 356 -20.80 8.35 -20.34
C GLN A 356 -21.16 8.58 -18.86
N GLY A 357 -21.26 9.86 -18.46
CA GLY A 357 -21.54 10.27 -17.09
C GLY A 357 -20.30 10.35 -16.19
N TYR A 358 -19.11 10.01 -16.72
CA TYR A 358 -17.83 10.03 -15.99
C TYR A 358 -16.75 10.79 -16.78
N GLU A 359 -17.12 11.82 -17.50
CA GLU A 359 -16.24 12.55 -18.42
C GLU A 359 -15.05 13.23 -17.73
N ASN A 360 -15.19 13.53 -16.43
CA ASN A 360 -14.14 14.13 -15.60
C ASN A 360 -13.33 13.07 -14.80
N GLY A 361 -13.71 11.80 -14.88
CA GLY A 361 -13.02 10.72 -14.20
C GLY A 361 -11.68 10.37 -14.85
N ASN A 362 -10.81 9.73 -14.07
CA ASN A 362 -9.47 9.38 -14.51
C ASN A 362 -9.43 8.02 -15.22
N PHE A 363 -10.35 7.75 -16.13
CA PHE A 363 -10.45 6.47 -16.81
C PHE A 363 -9.55 6.39 -18.04
N ILE A 364 -8.95 5.22 -18.23
CA ILE A 364 -8.19 4.84 -19.44
C ILE A 364 -8.43 3.34 -19.71
N GLY A 365 -8.48 2.93 -20.95
CA GLY A 365 -8.58 1.53 -21.33
C GLY A 365 -7.27 0.78 -21.23
N GLY A 366 -7.31 -0.54 -21.40
CA GLY A 366 -6.10 -1.36 -21.48
C GLY A 366 -5.26 -1.00 -22.71
N THR A 367 -3.96 -0.89 -22.54
CA THR A 367 -3.01 -0.64 -23.64
C THR A 367 -2.04 -1.80 -23.77
N LEU A 368 -1.80 -2.25 -25.00
CA LEU A 368 -0.88 -3.35 -25.30
C LEU A 368 0.10 -2.93 -26.40
N PHE A 369 1.38 -3.10 -26.13
CA PHE A 369 2.46 -2.94 -27.10
C PHE A 369 3.07 -4.30 -27.46
N ALA A 370 3.40 -4.48 -28.75
CA ALA A 370 4.34 -5.49 -29.19
C ALA A 370 5.70 -4.82 -29.45
N VAL A 371 6.75 -5.39 -28.87
CA VAL A 371 8.11 -4.86 -29.03
C VAL A 371 9.07 -5.97 -29.40
N SER A 372 9.90 -5.72 -30.42
CA SER A 372 11.04 -6.55 -30.74
C SER A 372 12.26 -6.08 -29.94
N TYR A 373 12.89 -6.96 -29.22
CA TYR A 373 13.76 -6.66 -28.09
C TYR A 373 15.12 -6.02 -28.39
N THR A 374 15.45 -5.76 -29.61
CA THR A 374 16.82 -5.35 -29.90
C THR A 374 17.14 -3.87 -29.58
N HIS A 375 16.14 -2.99 -29.40
CA HIS A 375 16.42 -1.54 -29.31
C HIS A 375 15.55 -0.71 -28.34
N LEU A 376 14.56 -1.25 -27.65
CA LEU A 376 13.64 -0.46 -26.84
C LEU A 376 13.77 -0.78 -25.34
N THR A 377 14.47 0.08 -24.63
CA THR A 377 14.28 0.22 -23.19
C THR A 377 13.20 1.28 -22.95
N LEU A 378 11.94 0.86 -22.83
CA LEU A 378 10.87 1.75 -22.39
C LEU A 378 11.12 2.15 -20.94
N PRO A 379 11.18 3.46 -20.62
CA PRO A 379 11.21 3.90 -19.24
C PRO A 379 9.87 3.62 -18.61
N THR A 380 9.81 2.54 -17.87
CA THR A 380 8.60 2.16 -17.15
C THR A 380 8.83 2.44 -15.68
N ASN A 381 8.57 3.67 -15.31
CA ASN A 381 8.41 4.02 -13.92
C ASN A 381 6.97 3.69 -13.52
N ARG A 382 6.80 2.70 -12.65
CA ARG A 382 5.59 2.54 -11.88
C ARG A 382 5.67 3.45 -10.68
N GLU A 383 4.61 4.22 -10.48
CA GLU A 383 4.37 4.84 -9.19
C GLU A 383 3.75 3.80 -8.27
N VAL A 384 4.41 3.56 -7.16
CA VAL A 384 3.89 2.82 -6.00
C VAL A 384 3.68 3.82 -4.88
#